data_23e7489bc3b23bc456c71a8e0c47db45
#
_entry.id   23e7489bc3b23bc456c71a8e0c47db45
#
_cell.length_a   1.000
_cell.length_b   1.000
_cell.length_c   1.000
_cell.angle_alpha   90.00
_cell.angle_beta   90.00
_cell.angle_gamma   90.00
#
_symmetry.space_group_name_H-M   'P 1'
#
loop_
_entity.id
_entity.type
_entity.pdbx_description
1 polymer ?
#
loop_
_entity_poly.entity_id
_entity_poly.type
_entity_poly.pdbx_seq_one_letter_code
_entity_poly.pdbx_strand_id
1 'polypeptide(L)'
;MNLRDLQYLVALAETRHFGRAAKRCHVSQPTLSAQLRKLEEFLGVALIERQPRRAALTAAGEAVVERARRMLRDAEDIRALARASQEPLAGQLKIGLIPTLGPYLLPRIAPRLQRALPELQLMLHEYQTALLLARVADGDLDLAILALPADTRGLQTRSLFAEVFLVAMPEHHRLAARRRLTTSDLNGQKLLLLEDGHCLREQALEVCSRAATEEQDFRATSLETLRQMVAAGLGITLLPRLAAQGPFGSARGLAIRPFAPPAPSRVIGAAWRRSTTRAEAITAVCDIITRTAP
;
A
#
# COMPACT_ATOMS: atom_id res chain seq x y z
N MET A 1 -9.97 32.27 -10.40
CA MET A 1 -9.51 31.00 -9.84
C MET A 1 -8.36 30.45 -10.68
N ASN A 2 -7.26 30.02 -10.05
CA ASN A 2 -6.11 29.39 -10.69
C ASN A 2 -5.62 28.20 -9.84
N LEU A 3 -4.67 27.41 -10.36
CA LEU A 3 -4.15 26.24 -9.64
C LEU A 3 -3.49 26.57 -8.29
N ARG A 4 -2.91 27.75 -8.17
CA ARG A 4 -2.28 28.23 -6.92
C ARG A 4 -3.30 28.46 -5.82
N ASP A 5 -4.48 28.99 -6.17
CA ASP A 5 -5.58 29.18 -5.21
C ASP A 5 -6.06 27.82 -4.67
N LEU A 6 -6.14 26.82 -5.53
CA LEU A 6 -6.49 25.45 -5.15
C LEU A 6 -5.41 24.79 -4.27
N GLN A 7 -4.12 25.02 -4.57
CA GLN A 7 -3.01 24.55 -3.72
C GLN A 7 -3.11 25.14 -2.31
N TYR A 8 -3.44 26.43 -2.18
CA TYR A 8 -3.60 27.07 -0.89
C TYR A 8 -4.77 26.49 -0.08
N LEU A 9 -5.89 26.22 -0.75
CA LEU A 9 -7.06 25.62 -0.12
C LEU A 9 -6.75 24.19 0.38
N VAL A 10 -6.12 23.37 -0.44
CA VAL A 10 -5.72 21.99 -0.08
C VAL A 10 -4.71 22.02 1.08
N ALA A 11 -3.70 22.89 1.03
CA ALA A 11 -2.72 23.04 2.11
C ALA A 11 -3.38 23.45 3.44
N LEU A 12 -4.39 24.33 3.39
CA LEU A 12 -5.17 24.71 4.58
C LEU A 12 -6.01 23.54 5.11
N ALA A 13 -6.66 22.79 4.24
CA ALA A 13 -7.44 21.60 4.59
C ALA A 13 -6.60 20.57 5.38
N GLU A 14 -5.38 20.32 4.92
CA GLU A 14 -4.47 19.33 5.52
C GLU A 14 -3.84 19.82 6.84
N THR A 15 -3.45 21.08 6.90
CA THR A 15 -2.77 21.62 8.08
C THR A 15 -3.73 22.14 9.15
N ARG A 16 -4.97 22.46 8.77
CA ARG A 16 -6.00 23.11 9.60
C ARG A 16 -5.49 24.35 10.35
N HIS A 17 -4.49 25.04 9.77
CA HIS A 17 -3.84 26.20 10.39
C HIS A 17 -3.22 27.11 9.32
N PHE A 18 -3.69 28.35 9.23
CA PHE A 18 -3.25 29.32 8.21
C PHE A 18 -1.73 29.53 8.15
N GLY A 19 -1.06 29.68 9.29
CA GLY A 19 0.39 29.89 9.34
C GLY A 19 1.18 28.66 8.84
N ARG A 20 0.73 27.42 9.14
CA ARG A 20 1.35 26.20 8.65
C ARG A 20 1.11 26.01 7.14
N ALA A 21 -0.11 26.29 6.69
CA ALA A 21 -0.44 26.25 5.27
C ALA A 21 0.41 27.25 4.46
N ALA A 22 0.56 28.47 4.98
CA ALA A 22 1.38 29.52 4.34
C ALA A 22 2.85 29.11 4.22
N LYS A 23 3.45 28.56 5.30
CA LYS A 23 4.83 28.02 5.28
C LYS A 23 4.96 26.93 4.24
N ARG A 24 4.02 26.00 4.17
CA ARG A 24 4.03 24.90 3.20
C ARG A 24 3.93 25.39 1.74
N CYS A 25 3.19 26.48 1.53
CA CYS A 25 3.05 27.09 0.20
C CYS A 25 4.12 28.16 -0.11
N HIS A 26 5.10 28.34 0.77
CA HIS A 26 6.19 29.33 0.63
C HIS A 26 5.68 30.77 0.43
N VAL A 27 4.63 31.17 1.18
CA VAL A 27 4.04 32.49 1.15
C VAL A 27 3.80 33.01 2.57
N SER A 28 3.51 34.34 2.70
CA SER A 28 3.09 34.91 3.97
C SER A 28 1.65 34.50 4.32
N GLN A 29 1.33 34.40 5.62
CA GLN A 29 -0.03 34.10 6.06
C GLN A 29 -1.07 35.13 5.56
N PRO A 30 -0.80 36.47 5.56
CA PRO A 30 -1.73 37.43 4.96
C PRO A 30 -2.00 37.19 3.48
N THR A 31 -0.96 36.82 2.70
CA THR A 31 -1.08 36.50 1.27
C THR A 31 -2.00 35.28 1.06
N LEU A 32 -1.77 34.19 1.78
CA LEU A 32 -2.59 32.98 1.68
C LEU A 32 -4.05 33.28 2.05
N SER A 33 -4.27 34.03 3.15
CA SER A 33 -5.61 34.39 3.61
C SER A 33 -6.35 35.27 2.61
N ALA A 34 -5.66 36.25 2.00
CA ALA A 34 -6.24 37.11 0.97
C ALA A 34 -6.63 36.36 -0.29
N GLN A 35 -5.78 35.41 -0.76
CA GLN A 35 -6.07 34.61 -1.95
C GLN A 35 -7.24 33.64 -1.70
N LEU A 36 -7.34 33.05 -0.52
CA LEU A 36 -8.47 32.19 -0.17
C LEU A 36 -9.79 32.98 -0.10
N ARG A 37 -9.77 34.21 0.39
CA ARG A 37 -10.96 35.08 0.33
C ARG A 37 -11.39 35.37 -1.11
N LYS A 38 -10.45 35.72 -1.99
CA LYS A 38 -10.74 35.91 -3.42
C LYS A 38 -11.30 34.68 -4.08
N LEU A 39 -10.86 33.48 -3.65
CA LEU A 39 -11.41 32.24 -4.12
C LEU A 39 -12.87 32.06 -3.66
N GLU A 40 -13.17 32.35 -2.38
CA GLU A 40 -14.53 32.32 -1.83
C GLU A 40 -15.45 33.32 -2.57
N GLU A 41 -14.96 34.55 -2.77
CA GLU A 41 -15.67 35.60 -3.54
C GLU A 41 -15.93 35.14 -4.98
N PHE A 42 -14.94 34.55 -5.65
CA PHE A 42 -15.09 34.04 -7.01
C PHE A 42 -16.12 32.91 -7.12
N LEU A 43 -16.16 32.01 -6.12
CA LEU A 43 -17.08 30.88 -6.08
C LEU A 43 -18.46 31.25 -5.52
N GLY A 44 -18.59 32.41 -4.89
CA GLY A 44 -19.83 32.89 -4.27
C GLY A 44 -20.24 32.11 -3.03
N VAL A 45 -19.31 31.36 -2.40
CA VAL A 45 -19.59 30.52 -1.23
C VAL A 45 -18.43 30.51 -0.25
N ALA A 46 -18.74 30.50 1.05
CA ALA A 46 -17.72 30.34 2.09
C ALA A 46 -17.21 28.89 2.10
N LEU A 47 -15.90 28.72 2.01
CA LEU A 47 -15.20 27.42 2.04
C LEU A 47 -14.60 27.13 3.41
N ILE A 48 -14.38 28.21 4.22
CA ILE A 48 -13.64 28.14 5.47
C ILE A 48 -14.49 28.74 6.59
N GLU A 49 -14.69 27.99 7.67
CA GLU A 49 -15.24 28.49 8.92
C GLU A 49 -14.15 29.23 9.68
N ARG A 50 -14.40 30.50 9.99
CA ARG A 50 -13.45 31.35 10.74
C ARG A 50 -13.63 31.16 12.23
N GLN A 51 -12.93 30.15 12.79
CA GLN A 51 -12.85 30.00 14.24
C GLN A 51 -11.53 30.58 14.79
N PRO A 52 -11.50 31.13 16.02
CA PRO A 52 -10.34 31.92 16.54
C PRO A 52 -9.01 31.15 16.62
N ARG A 53 -9.01 29.85 16.61
CA ARG A 53 -7.79 29.00 16.77
C ARG A 53 -7.67 27.83 15.82
N ARG A 54 -8.66 27.59 14.94
CA ARG A 54 -8.65 26.43 14.03
C ARG A 54 -9.35 26.81 12.73
N ALA A 55 -8.74 26.52 11.61
CA ALA A 55 -9.40 26.60 10.31
C ALA A 55 -10.16 25.29 10.08
N ALA A 56 -11.49 25.35 10.11
CA ALA A 56 -12.35 24.26 9.69
C ALA A 56 -12.88 24.55 8.28
N LEU A 57 -13.14 23.52 7.50
CA LEU A 57 -13.82 23.66 6.22
C LEU A 57 -15.33 23.62 6.42
N THR A 58 -16.06 24.35 5.59
CA THR A 58 -17.51 24.17 5.43
C THR A 58 -17.77 22.90 4.62
N ALA A 59 -19.02 22.41 4.60
CA ALA A 59 -19.40 21.30 3.71
C ALA A 59 -19.08 21.59 2.23
N ALA A 60 -19.29 22.83 1.78
CA ALA A 60 -18.89 23.31 0.45
C ALA A 60 -17.36 23.28 0.30
N GLY A 61 -16.62 23.69 1.34
CA GLY A 61 -15.17 23.65 1.37
C GLY A 61 -14.61 22.25 1.22
N GLU A 62 -15.17 21.27 1.90
CA GLU A 62 -14.76 19.85 1.76
C GLU A 62 -14.99 19.33 0.34
N ALA A 63 -16.16 19.60 -0.24
CA ALA A 63 -16.47 19.21 -1.61
C ALA A 63 -15.54 19.88 -2.64
N VAL A 64 -15.21 21.16 -2.44
CA VAL A 64 -14.28 21.89 -3.32
C VAL A 64 -12.85 21.36 -3.15
N VAL A 65 -12.39 21.07 -1.94
CA VAL A 65 -11.06 20.48 -1.68
C VAL A 65 -10.91 19.14 -2.41
N GLU A 66 -11.93 18.29 -2.37
CA GLU A 66 -11.91 17.01 -3.09
C GLU A 66 -11.71 17.20 -4.62
N ARG A 67 -12.42 18.16 -5.20
CA ARG A 67 -12.26 18.52 -6.62
C ARG A 67 -10.91 19.18 -6.90
N ALA A 68 -10.47 20.08 -6.00
CA ALA A 68 -9.19 20.75 -6.12
C ALA A 68 -8.01 19.76 -6.13
N ARG A 69 -8.05 18.73 -5.29
CA ARG A 69 -7.06 17.65 -5.30
C ARG A 69 -6.97 16.95 -6.65
N ARG A 70 -8.11 16.63 -7.27
CA ARG A 70 -8.13 16.01 -8.61
C ARG A 70 -7.51 16.93 -9.66
N MET A 71 -7.92 18.21 -9.71
CA MET A 71 -7.36 19.17 -10.66
C MET A 71 -5.85 19.38 -10.51
N LEU A 72 -5.36 19.38 -9.27
CA LEU A 72 -3.92 19.50 -9.00
C LEU A 72 -3.16 18.25 -9.46
N ARG A 73 -3.73 17.06 -9.28
CA ARG A 73 -3.16 15.81 -9.82
C ARG A 73 -3.13 15.81 -11.35
N ASP A 74 -4.24 16.19 -12.01
CA ASP A 74 -4.28 16.28 -13.46
C ASP A 74 -3.23 17.26 -14.00
N ALA A 75 -2.99 18.38 -13.31
CA ALA A 75 -1.94 19.32 -13.66
C ALA A 75 -0.52 18.74 -13.52
N GLU A 76 -0.27 17.93 -12.49
CA GLU A 76 1.01 17.19 -12.34
C GLU A 76 1.13 16.09 -13.39
N ASP A 77 0.06 15.39 -13.72
CA ASP A 77 0.02 14.38 -14.79
C ASP A 77 0.37 15.01 -16.16
N ILE A 78 -0.13 16.22 -16.46
CA ILE A 78 0.25 16.98 -17.68
C ILE A 78 1.76 17.27 -17.69
N ARG A 79 2.34 17.67 -16.57
CA ARG A 79 3.79 17.90 -16.45
C ARG A 79 4.58 16.61 -16.61
N ALA A 80 4.09 15.51 -16.03
CA ALA A 80 4.69 14.19 -16.15
C ALA A 80 4.63 13.69 -17.61
N LEU A 81 3.52 13.92 -18.32
CA LEU A 81 3.38 13.65 -19.76
C LEU A 81 4.46 14.35 -20.58
N ALA A 82 4.61 15.65 -20.36
CA ALA A 82 5.60 16.45 -21.09
C ALA A 82 7.04 15.96 -20.84
N ARG A 83 7.34 15.48 -19.64
CA ARG A 83 8.65 14.90 -19.30
C ARG A 83 8.81 13.47 -19.81
N ALA A 84 7.79 12.63 -19.69
CA ALA A 84 7.83 11.23 -20.12
C ALA A 84 7.96 11.09 -21.64
N SER A 85 7.51 12.08 -22.43
CA SER A 85 7.74 12.09 -23.87
C SER A 85 9.21 12.30 -24.24
N GLN A 86 10.02 12.84 -23.34
CA GLN A 86 11.45 13.03 -23.54
C GLN A 86 12.28 11.90 -22.88
N GLU A 87 11.88 11.48 -21.67
CA GLU A 87 12.59 10.46 -20.88
C GLU A 87 11.60 9.55 -20.13
N PRO A 88 11.04 8.51 -20.76
CA PRO A 88 9.98 7.67 -20.18
C PRO A 88 10.38 6.97 -18.87
N LEU A 89 11.67 6.67 -18.70
CA LEU A 89 12.23 5.95 -17.55
C LEU A 89 12.85 6.87 -16.49
N ALA A 90 12.69 8.20 -16.61
CA ALA A 90 13.20 9.16 -15.63
C ALA A 90 12.10 9.76 -14.75
N GLY A 91 12.53 10.48 -13.68
CA GLY A 91 11.66 11.19 -12.75
C GLY A 91 11.04 10.30 -11.66
N GLN A 92 10.01 10.79 -10.97
CA GLN A 92 9.41 10.09 -9.83
C GLN A 92 8.39 9.04 -10.26
N LEU A 93 8.40 7.89 -9.58
CA LEU A 93 7.37 6.85 -9.66
C LEU A 93 6.92 6.48 -8.25
N LYS A 94 5.65 6.72 -7.95
CA LYS A 94 5.04 6.44 -6.65
C LYS A 94 4.46 5.04 -6.64
N ILE A 95 5.08 4.15 -5.88
CA ILE A 95 4.70 2.74 -5.80
C ILE A 95 4.15 2.45 -4.41
N GLY A 96 2.94 1.91 -4.35
CA GLY A 96 2.38 1.38 -3.13
C GLY A 96 2.45 -0.14 -3.09
N LEU A 97 2.71 -0.70 -1.91
CA LEU A 97 2.72 -2.14 -1.68
C LEU A 97 1.83 -2.49 -0.48
N ILE A 98 1.30 -3.72 -0.47
CA ILE A 98 0.63 -4.23 0.73
C ILE A 98 1.68 -4.53 1.82
N PRO A 99 1.37 -4.32 3.13
CA PRO A 99 2.32 -4.47 4.23
C PRO A 99 2.85 -5.89 4.42
N THR A 100 2.12 -6.90 3.93
CA THR A 100 2.57 -8.30 3.96
C THR A 100 3.52 -8.68 2.83
N LEU A 101 3.91 -7.71 1.99
CA LEU A 101 4.81 -7.89 0.85
C LEU A 101 5.97 -6.90 0.85
N GLY A 102 5.70 -5.61 1.09
CA GLY A 102 6.67 -4.52 0.98
C GLY A 102 7.99 -4.80 1.67
N PRO A 103 8.03 -5.05 3.00
CA PRO A 103 9.27 -5.26 3.75
C PRO A 103 10.12 -6.43 3.24
N TYR A 104 9.51 -7.41 2.59
CA TYR A 104 10.18 -8.64 2.16
C TYR A 104 10.59 -8.63 0.69
N LEU A 105 9.82 -7.94 -0.16
CA LEU A 105 10.12 -7.82 -1.59
C LEU A 105 11.11 -6.69 -1.87
N LEU A 106 10.91 -5.51 -1.26
CA LEU A 106 11.70 -4.31 -1.56
C LEU A 106 13.22 -4.52 -1.42
N PRO A 107 13.75 -5.15 -0.37
CA PRO A 107 15.20 -5.39 -0.25
C PRO A 107 15.79 -6.21 -1.40
N ARG A 108 14.97 -7.03 -2.05
CA ARG A 108 15.40 -7.88 -3.18
C ARG A 108 15.38 -7.14 -4.51
N ILE A 109 14.38 -6.27 -4.72
CA ILE A 109 14.18 -5.59 -6.00
C ILE A 109 14.83 -4.21 -6.06
N ALA A 110 14.91 -3.46 -4.95
CA ALA A 110 15.39 -2.07 -4.94
C ALA A 110 16.81 -1.93 -5.53
N PRO A 111 17.83 -2.78 -5.18
CA PRO A 111 19.14 -2.67 -5.76
C PRO A 111 19.19 -2.96 -7.28
N ARG A 112 18.25 -3.79 -7.77
CA ARG A 112 18.12 -4.11 -9.20
C ARG A 112 17.42 -2.99 -9.95
N LEU A 113 16.36 -2.44 -9.36
CA LEU A 113 15.66 -1.27 -9.91
C LEU A 113 16.60 -0.08 -10.03
N GLN A 114 17.36 0.23 -8.98
CA GLN A 114 18.32 1.33 -8.99
C GLN A 114 19.41 1.18 -10.06
N ARG A 115 19.91 -0.04 -10.30
CA ARG A 115 20.88 -0.32 -11.36
C ARG A 115 20.30 -0.26 -12.77
N ALA A 116 19.10 -0.78 -12.95
CA ALA A 116 18.46 -0.87 -14.27
C ALA A 116 17.77 0.44 -14.69
N LEU A 117 17.31 1.23 -13.73
CA LEU A 117 16.54 2.46 -13.93
C LEU A 117 17.12 3.59 -13.05
N PRO A 118 18.36 4.02 -13.29
CA PRO A 118 19.09 4.95 -12.41
C PRO A 118 18.43 6.35 -12.32
N GLU A 119 17.75 6.78 -13.38
CA GLU A 119 17.07 8.08 -13.44
C GLU A 119 15.66 8.03 -12.83
N LEU A 120 15.18 6.84 -12.42
CA LEU A 120 13.86 6.67 -11.83
C LEU A 120 13.93 6.79 -10.30
N GLN A 121 13.32 7.81 -9.74
CA GLN A 121 13.20 8.04 -8.29
C GLN A 121 11.98 7.31 -7.74
N LEU A 122 12.18 6.23 -7.00
CA LEU A 122 11.10 5.45 -6.42
C LEU A 122 10.62 6.07 -5.10
N MET A 123 9.33 6.40 -5.04
CA MET A 123 8.63 6.80 -3.82
C MET A 123 7.78 5.63 -3.35
N LEU A 124 8.21 4.99 -2.24
CA LEU A 124 7.63 3.75 -1.76
C LEU A 124 6.67 4.00 -0.59
N HIS A 125 5.50 3.38 -0.65
CA HIS A 125 4.45 3.51 0.36
C HIS A 125 3.87 2.14 0.70
N GLU A 126 3.38 1.98 1.93
CA GLU A 126 2.68 0.78 2.36
C GLU A 126 1.26 1.13 2.80
N TYR A 127 0.26 0.43 2.23
CA TYR A 127 -1.15 0.59 2.57
C TYR A 127 -1.88 -0.75 2.49
N GLN A 128 -2.93 -0.91 3.27
CA GLN A 128 -3.87 -2.00 3.12
C GLN A 128 -4.56 -1.94 1.76
N THR A 129 -5.02 -3.08 1.24
CA THR A 129 -5.46 -3.26 -0.16
C THR A 129 -6.49 -2.22 -0.61
N ALA A 130 -7.52 -1.96 0.18
CA ALA A 130 -8.58 -1.02 -0.20
C ALA A 130 -8.06 0.41 -0.37
N LEU A 131 -7.27 0.90 0.61
CA LEU A 131 -6.66 2.23 0.55
C LEU A 131 -5.62 2.34 -0.57
N LEU A 132 -4.85 1.27 -0.78
CA LEU A 132 -3.85 1.18 -1.84
C LEU A 132 -4.50 1.37 -3.22
N LEU A 133 -5.58 0.65 -3.50
CA LEU A 133 -6.30 0.74 -4.77
C LEU A 133 -7.02 2.09 -4.95
N ALA A 134 -7.61 2.64 -3.89
CA ALA A 134 -8.21 3.97 -3.91
C ALA A 134 -7.16 5.04 -4.28
N ARG A 135 -5.97 4.99 -3.68
CA ARG A 135 -4.88 5.95 -4.00
C ARG A 135 -4.35 5.82 -5.43
N VAL A 136 -4.36 4.62 -6.01
CA VAL A 136 -4.05 4.44 -7.44
C VAL A 136 -5.15 5.02 -8.31
N ALA A 137 -6.41 4.73 -8.01
CA ALA A 137 -7.56 5.27 -8.77
C ALA A 137 -7.59 6.80 -8.73
N ASP A 138 -7.28 7.40 -7.57
CA ASP A 138 -7.21 8.84 -7.38
C ASP A 138 -5.94 9.50 -7.96
N GLY A 139 -4.92 8.74 -8.36
CA GLY A 139 -3.67 9.26 -8.90
C GLY A 139 -2.64 9.69 -7.86
N ASP A 140 -2.87 9.41 -6.59
CA ASP A 140 -1.88 9.63 -5.52
C ASP A 140 -0.70 8.65 -5.63
N LEU A 141 -0.96 7.46 -6.21
CA LEU A 141 0.03 6.46 -6.56
C LEU A 141 -0.03 6.15 -8.07
N ASP A 142 1.11 5.81 -8.64
CA ASP A 142 1.23 5.38 -10.04
C ASP A 142 1.01 3.88 -10.20
N LEU A 143 1.48 3.09 -9.23
CA LEU A 143 1.49 1.64 -9.25
C LEU A 143 1.17 1.08 -7.87
N ALA A 144 0.27 0.09 -7.82
CA ALA A 144 0.07 -0.78 -6.66
C ALA A 144 0.65 -2.16 -6.92
N ILE A 145 1.31 -2.76 -5.89
CA ILE A 145 1.73 -4.17 -5.89
C ILE A 145 1.02 -4.86 -4.73
N LEU A 146 0.17 -5.84 -5.06
CA LEU A 146 -0.79 -6.44 -4.14
C LEU A 146 -1.05 -7.91 -4.46
N ALA A 147 -1.81 -8.59 -3.61
CA ALA A 147 -2.29 -9.93 -3.90
C ALA A 147 -3.58 -9.89 -4.73
N LEU A 148 -3.66 -10.76 -5.72
CA LEU A 148 -4.84 -10.95 -6.56
C LEU A 148 -5.55 -12.27 -6.17
N PRO A 149 -6.89 -12.37 -6.38
CA PRO A 149 -7.78 -11.34 -6.90
C PRO A 149 -8.04 -10.22 -5.88
N ALA A 150 -8.32 -9.00 -6.38
CA ALA A 150 -8.75 -7.84 -5.61
C ALA A 150 -9.73 -7.02 -6.47
N ASP A 151 -10.48 -6.11 -5.85
CA ASP A 151 -11.40 -5.23 -6.58
C ASP A 151 -10.63 -4.12 -7.33
N THR A 152 -10.19 -4.46 -8.52
CA THR A 152 -9.38 -3.59 -9.40
C THR A 152 -10.20 -2.94 -10.51
N ARG A 153 -11.50 -2.75 -10.30
CA ARG A 153 -12.39 -2.14 -11.30
C ARG A 153 -11.85 -0.79 -11.78
N GLY A 154 -11.81 -0.60 -13.09
CA GLY A 154 -11.28 0.62 -13.72
C GLY A 154 -9.75 0.68 -13.83
N LEU A 155 -9.02 -0.22 -13.21
CA LEU A 155 -7.57 -0.30 -13.29
C LEU A 155 -7.12 -1.35 -14.31
N GLN A 156 -5.91 -1.19 -14.82
CA GLN A 156 -5.19 -2.23 -15.53
C GLN A 156 -4.43 -3.08 -14.53
N THR A 157 -4.41 -4.39 -14.76
CA THR A 157 -3.71 -5.33 -13.87
C THR A 157 -2.78 -6.25 -14.65
N ARG A 158 -1.72 -6.72 -13.96
CA ARG A 158 -0.78 -7.71 -14.49
C ARG A 158 -0.36 -8.64 -13.36
N SER A 159 -0.46 -9.95 -13.55
CA SER A 159 0.13 -10.93 -12.65
C SER A 159 1.65 -10.89 -12.77
N LEU A 160 2.35 -10.90 -11.62
CA LEU A 160 3.81 -10.83 -11.55
C LEU A 160 4.42 -12.19 -11.21
N PHE A 161 3.99 -12.80 -10.10
CA PHE A 161 4.46 -14.12 -9.67
C PHE A 161 3.48 -14.78 -8.70
N ALA A 162 3.59 -16.10 -8.55
CA ALA A 162 2.90 -16.86 -7.52
C ALA A 162 3.81 -17.05 -6.29
N GLU A 163 3.23 -16.96 -5.10
CA GLU A 163 3.93 -17.11 -3.83
C GLU A 163 3.21 -18.13 -2.94
N VAL A 164 3.89 -19.20 -2.57
CA VAL A 164 3.34 -20.24 -1.70
C VAL A 164 3.29 -19.78 -0.25
N PHE A 165 2.33 -20.30 0.50
CA PHE A 165 2.27 -20.16 1.94
C PHE A 165 3.07 -21.25 2.64
N LEU A 166 3.57 -20.90 3.82
CA LEU A 166 4.24 -21.78 4.76
C LEU A 166 3.50 -21.70 6.10
N VAL A 167 3.57 -22.75 6.89
CA VAL A 167 3.00 -22.74 8.26
C VAL A 167 4.11 -22.34 9.23
N ALA A 168 3.85 -21.32 10.02
CA ALA A 168 4.70 -20.91 11.14
C ALA A 168 4.05 -21.33 12.45
N MET A 169 4.85 -21.92 13.35
CA MET A 169 4.42 -22.47 14.62
C MET A 169 5.54 -22.33 15.67
N PRO A 170 5.24 -22.46 16.98
CA PRO A 170 6.27 -22.57 18.02
C PRO A 170 7.23 -23.72 17.71
N GLU A 171 8.52 -23.58 18.00
CA GLU A 171 9.53 -24.62 17.69
C GLU A 171 9.24 -25.97 18.34
N HIS A 172 8.60 -25.96 19.51
CA HIS A 172 8.21 -27.18 20.26
C HIS A 172 6.80 -27.70 19.88
N HIS A 173 6.17 -27.10 18.88
CA HIS A 173 4.85 -27.54 18.43
C HIS A 173 4.92 -28.95 17.82
N ARG A 174 3.92 -29.83 18.11
CA ARG A 174 3.88 -31.22 17.61
C ARG A 174 4.06 -31.33 16.09
N LEU A 175 3.55 -30.37 15.31
CA LEU A 175 3.67 -30.36 13.85
C LEU A 175 5.08 -29.97 13.39
N ALA A 176 5.91 -29.38 14.24
CA ALA A 176 7.27 -28.99 13.88
C ALA A 176 8.19 -30.22 13.59
N ALA A 177 7.83 -31.40 14.08
CA ALA A 177 8.56 -32.64 13.76
C ALA A 177 8.32 -33.13 12.30
N ARG A 178 7.25 -32.65 11.65
CA ARG A 178 6.95 -33.03 10.27
C ARG A 178 7.75 -32.22 9.27
N ARG A 179 8.20 -32.87 8.18
CA ARG A 179 8.92 -32.18 7.11
C ARG A 179 8.01 -31.35 6.21
N ARG A 180 6.77 -31.79 6.01
CA ARG A 180 5.72 -31.14 5.21
C ARG A 180 4.39 -31.31 5.90
N LEU A 181 3.49 -30.36 5.68
CA LEU A 181 2.14 -30.35 6.24
C LEU A 181 1.10 -30.40 5.11
N THR A 182 -0.07 -30.89 5.42
CA THR A 182 -1.26 -30.76 4.59
C THR A 182 -2.21 -29.73 5.24
N THR A 183 -3.18 -29.26 4.51
CA THR A 183 -4.21 -28.35 5.09
C THR A 183 -4.99 -29.04 6.21
N SER A 184 -5.22 -30.37 6.12
CA SER A 184 -5.89 -31.15 7.18
C SER A 184 -5.07 -31.26 8.47
N ASP A 185 -3.75 -31.11 8.44
CA ASP A 185 -2.92 -31.08 9.66
C ASP A 185 -3.22 -29.83 10.53
N LEU A 186 -3.84 -28.81 9.95
CA LEU A 186 -4.22 -27.58 10.65
C LEU A 186 -5.54 -27.73 11.42
N ASN A 187 -6.26 -28.84 11.30
CA ASN A 187 -7.50 -29.11 12.04
C ASN A 187 -7.29 -29.01 13.56
N GLY A 188 -8.17 -28.26 14.22
CA GLY A 188 -8.11 -28.06 15.68
C GLY A 188 -6.91 -27.26 16.16
N GLN A 189 -6.17 -26.58 15.25
CA GLN A 189 -5.08 -25.70 15.65
C GLN A 189 -5.62 -24.30 15.93
N LYS A 190 -5.00 -23.60 16.88
CA LYS A 190 -5.27 -22.20 17.18
C LYS A 190 -4.62 -21.32 16.12
N LEU A 191 -5.43 -20.70 15.26
CA LEU A 191 -4.96 -19.86 14.15
C LEU A 191 -4.89 -18.39 14.60
N LEU A 192 -3.71 -17.80 14.51
CA LEU A 192 -3.50 -16.37 14.69
C LEU A 192 -3.58 -15.67 13.34
N LEU A 193 -4.29 -14.55 13.28
CA LEU A 193 -4.56 -13.81 12.05
C LEU A 193 -4.16 -12.34 12.18
N LEU A 194 -3.96 -11.70 11.05
CA LEU A 194 -3.90 -10.24 10.96
C LEU A 194 -5.30 -9.65 11.17
N GLU A 195 -5.36 -8.37 11.53
CA GLU A 195 -6.61 -7.61 11.61
C GLU A 195 -7.31 -7.50 10.24
N ASP A 196 -8.56 -7.07 10.26
CA ASP A 196 -9.36 -6.85 9.05
C ASP A 196 -8.69 -5.80 8.14
N GLY A 197 -8.89 -5.94 6.81
CA GLY A 197 -8.26 -5.09 5.79
C GLY A 197 -6.93 -5.61 5.24
N HIS A 198 -6.32 -6.60 5.88
CA HIS A 198 -5.18 -7.32 5.30
C HIS A 198 -5.66 -8.51 4.46
N CYS A 199 -5.39 -8.51 3.17
CA CYS A 199 -5.76 -9.62 2.27
C CYS A 199 -5.20 -10.98 2.71
N LEU A 200 -4.09 -11.01 3.45
CA LEU A 200 -3.52 -12.24 4.00
C LEU A 200 -4.45 -12.91 5.03
N ARG A 201 -5.27 -12.13 5.76
CA ARG A 201 -6.28 -12.69 6.67
C ARG A 201 -7.30 -13.55 5.91
N GLU A 202 -7.90 -12.99 4.87
CA GLU A 202 -8.90 -13.70 4.05
C GLU A 202 -8.27 -14.92 3.38
N GLN A 203 -7.06 -14.79 2.86
CA GLN A 203 -6.32 -15.89 2.25
C GLN A 203 -6.00 -17.00 3.26
N ALA A 204 -5.61 -16.65 4.49
CA ALA A 204 -5.36 -17.63 5.54
C ALA A 204 -6.66 -18.34 5.95
N LEU A 205 -7.76 -17.61 6.08
CA LEU A 205 -9.08 -18.18 6.36
C LEU A 205 -9.53 -19.12 5.22
N GLU A 206 -9.34 -18.76 3.96
CA GLU A 206 -9.68 -19.60 2.82
C GLU A 206 -8.89 -20.93 2.82
N VAL A 207 -7.57 -20.86 3.08
CA VAL A 207 -6.73 -22.05 3.21
C VAL A 207 -7.16 -22.91 4.38
N CYS A 208 -7.56 -22.29 5.49
CA CYS A 208 -7.96 -22.96 6.74
C CYS A 208 -9.46 -23.29 6.80
N SER A 209 -10.30 -22.76 5.90
CA SER A 209 -11.75 -23.05 5.89
C SER A 209 -12.08 -24.53 5.68
N ARG A 210 -11.18 -25.26 5.04
CA ARG A 210 -11.24 -26.73 4.88
C ARG A 210 -10.74 -27.48 6.12
N ALA A 211 -10.12 -26.75 7.05
CA ALA A 211 -9.66 -27.23 8.35
C ALA A 211 -10.51 -26.58 9.41
N ALA A 212 -11.11 -27.31 10.33
CA ALA A 212 -11.83 -26.79 11.48
C ALA A 212 -10.80 -26.15 12.46
N THR A 213 -10.27 -24.98 12.10
CA THR A 213 -9.32 -24.22 12.93
C THR A 213 -10.10 -23.33 13.91
N GLU A 214 -9.58 -23.16 15.12
CA GLU A 214 -10.10 -22.21 16.09
C GLU A 214 -9.46 -20.83 15.84
N GLU A 215 -10.26 -19.86 15.39
CA GLU A 215 -9.80 -18.48 15.28
C GLU A 215 -9.60 -17.91 16.69
N GLN A 216 -8.42 -17.39 16.98
CA GLN A 216 -8.15 -16.70 18.24
C GLN A 216 -8.56 -15.23 18.13
N ASP A 217 -9.05 -14.66 19.23
CA ASP A 217 -9.41 -13.23 19.31
C ASP A 217 -8.19 -12.28 19.17
N PHE A 218 -6.97 -12.83 19.16
CA PHE A 218 -5.76 -12.04 18.94
C PHE A 218 -5.62 -11.64 17.47
N ARG A 219 -5.64 -10.35 17.22
CA ARG A 219 -5.48 -9.74 15.90
C ARG A 219 -4.24 -8.87 15.87
N ALA A 220 -3.30 -9.19 14.99
CA ALA A 220 -2.07 -8.43 14.85
C ALA A 220 -2.21 -7.37 13.75
N THR A 221 -1.67 -6.19 13.97
CA THR A 221 -1.62 -5.08 13.00
C THR A 221 -0.49 -5.24 11.99
N SER A 222 0.49 -6.11 12.25
CA SER A 222 1.60 -6.37 11.35
C SER A 222 1.99 -7.85 11.33
N LEU A 223 2.58 -8.28 10.21
CA LEU A 223 3.05 -9.65 10.05
C LEU A 223 4.20 -9.98 11.02
N GLU A 224 5.03 -9.00 11.37
CA GLU A 224 6.11 -9.21 12.34
C GLU A 224 5.57 -9.41 13.77
N THR A 225 4.60 -8.62 14.21
CA THR A 225 3.90 -8.84 15.49
C THR A 225 3.28 -10.23 15.53
N LEU A 226 2.61 -10.64 14.44
CA LEU A 226 2.01 -11.96 14.32
C LEU A 226 3.04 -13.09 14.51
N ARG A 227 4.21 -12.97 13.89
CA ARG A 227 5.34 -13.91 14.03
C ARG A 227 5.84 -14.02 15.46
N GLN A 228 6.00 -12.90 16.15
CA GLN A 228 6.45 -12.88 17.56
C GLN A 228 5.44 -13.56 18.49
N MET A 229 4.14 -13.37 18.22
CA MET A 229 3.09 -14.04 19.01
C MET A 229 3.07 -15.55 18.76
N VAL A 230 3.33 -15.99 17.52
CA VAL A 230 3.54 -17.42 17.23
C VAL A 230 4.75 -17.96 17.97
N ALA A 231 5.89 -17.27 17.94
CA ALA A 231 7.09 -17.66 18.65
C ALA A 231 6.88 -17.74 20.17
N ALA A 232 6.02 -16.88 20.73
CA ALA A 232 5.60 -16.88 22.13
C ALA A 232 4.61 -18.03 22.49
N GLY A 233 4.20 -18.86 21.53
CA GLY A 233 3.37 -20.04 21.79
C GLY A 233 1.86 -19.83 21.77
N LEU A 234 1.37 -18.65 21.30
CA LEU A 234 -0.06 -18.34 21.32
C LEU A 234 -0.87 -19.15 20.29
N GLY A 235 -0.23 -19.64 19.22
CA GLY A 235 -0.88 -20.40 18.16
C GLY A 235 0.02 -20.60 16.94
N ILE A 236 -0.59 -20.89 15.79
CA ILE A 236 0.10 -21.03 14.51
C ILE A 236 -0.40 -19.96 13.53
N THR A 237 0.31 -19.71 12.44
CA THR A 237 -0.15 -18.84 11.37
C THR A 237 0.38 -19.26 10.00
N LEU A 238 -0.16 -18.66 8.94
CA LEU A 238 0.37 -18.80 7.58
C LEU A 238 1.28 -17.59 7.26
N LEU A 239 2.47 -17.88 6.75
CA LEU A 239 3.41 -16.87 6.28
C LEU A 239 3.61 -17.02 4.77
N PRO A 240 3.58 -15.91 4.02
CA PRO A 240 4.07 -15.91 2.65
C PRO A 240 5.56 -16.29 2.60
N ARG A 241 5.97 -17.01 1.54
CA ARG A 241 7.34 -17.52 1.41
C ARG A 241 8.41 -16.43 1.55
N LEU A 242 8.17 -15.24 0.97
CA LEU A 242 9.10 -14.10 1.07
C LEU A 242 9.32 -13.67 2.53
N ALA A 243 8.26 -13.65 3.33
CA ALA A 243 8.33 -13.30 4.75
C ALA A 243 9.02 -14.38 5.60
N ALA A 244 9.10 -15.62 5.11
CA ALA A 244 9.72 -16.75 5.78
C ALA A 244 11.19 -16.97 5.38
N GLN A 245 11.73 -16.15 4.47
CA GLN A 245 13.10 -16.29 3.94
C GLN A 245 13.98 -15.09 4.32
N GLY A 246 15.30 -15.28 4.28
CA GLY A 246 16.29 -14.26 4.55
C GLY A 246 16.40 -13.90 6.04
N PRO A 247 16.85 -12.68 6.36
CA PRO A 247 17.06 -12.24 7.76
C PRO A 247 15.81 -12.30 8.62
N PHE A 248 14.65 -12.25 7.99
CA PHE A 248 13.34 -12.34 8.64
C PHE A 248 12.89 -13.80 8.88
N GLY A 249 13.54 -14.80 8.25
CA GLY A 249 13.12 -16.22 8.32
C GLY A 249 13.42 -16.91 9.65
N SER A 250 14.43 -16.46 10.40
CA SER A 250 14.92 -17.10 11.61
C SER A 250 14.58 -16.28 12.85
N ALA A 251 13.36 -16.36 13.36
CA ALA A 251 13.06 -15.93 14.71
C ALA A 251 13.34 -17.09 15.70
N ARG A 252 14.02 -16.83 16.82
CA ARG A 252 14.13 -17.81 17.93
C ARG A 252 12.74 -18.24 18.36
N GLY A 253 12.53 -19.52 18.60
CA GLY A 253 11.25 -20.06 19.04
C GLY A 253 10.24 -20.33 17.92
N LEU A 254 10.61 -20.11 16.63
CA LEU A 254 9.72 -20.28 15.50
C LEU A 254 10.17 -21.42 14.58
N ALA A 255 9.31 -22.41 14.36
CA ALA A 255 9.46 -23.43 13.34
C ALA A 255 8.59 -23.09 12.12
N ILE A 256 9.16 -23.17 10.91
CA ILE A 256 8.45 -22.93 9.65
C ILE A 256 8.46 -24.23 8.84
N ARG A 257 7.30 -24.65 8.32
CA ARG A 257 7.16 -25.86 7.53
C ARG A 257 6.38 -25.59 6.24
N PRO A 258 6.83 -26.16 5.11
CA PRO A 258 6.11 -26.07 3.84
C PRO A 258 4.91 -27.02 3.82
N PHE A 259 3.94 -26.68 3.00
CA PHE A 259 2.89 -27.62 2.63
C PHE A 259 3.39 -28.69 1.65
N ALA A 260 2.75 -29.84 1.69
CA ALA A 260 2.85 -30.84 0.63
C ALA A 260 2.18 -30.30 -0.66
N PRO A 261 2.67 -30.68 -1.85
CA PRO A 261 2.01 -30.29 -3.10
C PRO A 261 0.58 -30.90 -3.24
N PRO A 262 -0.38 -30.15 -3.79
CA PRO A 262 -0.30 -28.77 -4.19
C PRO A 262 -0.32 -27.80 -2.98
N ALA A 263 0.71 -26.97 -2.85
CA ALA A 263 0.81 -26.01 -1.76
C ALA A 263 -0.14 -24.82 -1.98
N PRO A 264 -0.87 -24.37 -0.95
CA PRO A 264 -1.63 -23.13 -1.04
C PRO A 264 -0.73 -21.94 -1.41
N SER A 265 -1.24 -21.05 -2.25
CA SER A 265 -0.45 -19.93 -2.76
C SER A 265 -1.34 -18.71 -3.02
N ARG A 266 -0.70 -17.55 -3.14
CA ARG A 266 -1.31 -16.31 -3.61
C ARG A 266 -0.63 -15.84 -4.89
N VAL A 267 -1.36 -15.11 -5.72
CA VAL A 267 -0.79 -14.43 -6.88
C VAL A 267 -0.49 -13.00 -6.50
N ILE A 268 0.75 -12.58 -6.66
CA ILE A 268 1.14 -11.17 -6.55
C ILE A 268 1.02 -10.54 -7.92
N GLY A 269 0.35 -9.39 -7.97
CA GLY A 269 0.12 -8.62 -9.18
C GLY A 269 0.39 -7.15 -8.99
N ALA A 270 0.35 -6.46 -10.10
CA ALA A 270 0.44 -5.01 -10.23
C ALA A 270 -0.90 -4.46 -10.67
N ALA A 271 -1.26 -3.25 -10.22
CA ALA A 271 -2.45 -2.52 -10.66
C ALA A 271 -2.10 -1.03 -10.85
N TRP A 272 -2.59 -0.42 -11.96
CA TRP A 272 -2.36 0.99 -12.29
C TRP A 272 -3.49 1.55 -13.13
N ARG A 273 -3.61 2.88 -13.23
CA ARG A 273 -4.62 3.53 -14.06
C ARG A 273 -4.38 3.25 -15.55
N ARG A 274 -5.43 2.99 -16.29
CA ARG A 274 -5.35 2.86 -17.77
C ARG A 274 -4.86 4.13 -18.45
N SER A 275 -5.17 5.29 -17.87
CA SER A 275 -4.78 6.61 -18.37
C SER A 275 -3.39 7.07 -17.90
N THR A 276 -2.61 6.21 -17.24
CA THR A 276 -1.29 6.63 -16.73
C THR A 276 -0.33 6.98 -17.86
N THR A 277 0.40 8.05 -17.65
CA THR A 277 1.48 8.51 -18.54
C THR A 277 2.81 7.79 -18.25
N ARG A 278 2.84 6.99 -17.19
CA ARG A 278 4.03 6.28 -16.69
C ARG A 278 4.04 4.80 -17.08
N ALA A 279 3.24 4.40 -18.08
CA ALA A 279 3.04 3.00 -18.46
C ALA A 279 4.36 2.26 -18.77
N GLU A 280 5.32 2.93 -19.43
CA GLU A 280 6.62 2.36 -19.78
C GLU A 280 7.47 2.11 -18.52
N ALA A 281 7.58 3.08 -17.61
CA ALA A 281 8.27 2.93 -16.33
C ALA A 281 7.62 1.81 -15.47
N ILE A 282 6.29 1.79 -15.41
CA ILE A 282 5.54 0.74 -14.70
C ILE A 282 5.85 -0.64 -15.27
N THR A 283 5.84 -0.77 -16.60
CA THR A 283 6.14 -2.04 -17.28
C THR A 283 7.56 -2.49 -16.99
N ALA A 284 8.55 -1.59 -17.07
CA ALA A 284 9.95 -1.90 -16.76
C ALA A 284 10.12 -2.37 -15.30
N VAL A 285 9.46 -1.70 -14.35
CA VAL A 285 9.45 -2.10 -12.93
C VAL A 285 8.82 -3.49 -12.77
N CYS A 286 7.65 -3.74 -13.38
CA CYS A 286 6.97 -5.03 -13.33
C CYS A 286 7.85 -6.16 -13.90
N ASP A 287 8.58 -5.93 -15.00
CA ASP A 287 9.47 -6.90 -15.61
C ASP A 287 10.65 -7.25 -14.69
N ILE A 288 11.22 -6.25 -14.00
CA ILE A 288 12.29 -6.49 -13.03
C ILE A 288 11.76 -7.29 -11.85
N ILE A 289 10.58 -6.96 -11.32
CA ILE A 289 9.96 -7.71 -10.23
C ILE A 289 9.73 -9.17 -10.64
N THR A 290 9.12 -9.40 -11.80
CA THR A 290 8.82 -10.76 -12.30
C THR A 290 10.08 -11.62 -12.46
N ARG A 291 11.19 -11.03 -12.93
CA ARG A 291 12.48 -11.71 -13.07
C ARG A 291 13.23 -11.93 -11.75
N THR A 292 12.88 -11.17 -10.72
CA THR A 292 13.57 -11.19 -9.41
C THR A 292 12.84 -12.02 -8.36
N ALA A 293 11.53 -12.20 -8.54
CA ALA A 293 10.68 -12.94 -7.63
C ALA A 293 11.11 -14.40 -7.47
N PRO A 294 10.79 -15.05 -6.31
CA PRO A 294 11.23 -16.39 -5.96
C PRO A 294 10.61 -17.45 -6.83
#